data_1c619c0f46a700af173b63ea13dc8935
#
_entry.id   1c619c0f46a700af173b63ea13dc8935
#
_cell.length_a   1.000
_cell.length_b   1.000
_cell.length_c   1.000
_cell.angle_alpha   90.00
_cell.angle_beta   90.00
_cell.angle_gamma   90.00
#
_symmetry.space_group_name_H-M   'P 1'
#
loop_
_entity.id
_entity.type
_entity.pdbx_description
1 polymer ?
#
loop_
_entity_poly.entity_id
_entity_poly.type
_entity_poly.pdbx_seq_one_letter_code
_entity_poly.pdbx_strand_id
1 'polypeptide(L)'
;MPFRYGEVPNRSWTRVPDCQRLVGTGCDERREGSDERVRRQNAVIVGGRTVLGRVAFTCRATNIDGAPTVLFIHGSLDDAAVWGGVIAALDHKVNTVTYDLPGFGSRAATVADPDAVSLESLAAEAGEMLNAIDTVVIVVGQCMGAQIAEIVAADHAERVVGLVLLTPVPLGGTHLPDEEMASFRDLANHPGAQRGARSALSPERTPPQLDRLVAAGTGTIPEVVARYADIWNDGVKDAPAVSDYAGPVLVIRGGIDAFVTEQLASAVVGHFADVREHVIDRAGHWLHIEYPVTVAATILEFNDAVACGRSAEGWRCGFADQSQSAFAERFADDIVLEATTLAKPVEGKQNVATVLAAASSIYESLEFTAESQNVSTTYLQWRATAFGGMQIDGITILERHASGKIVAAAIHHRPVGAVLRFSAEIRDRLAGVIPADHFLKESA
;
A
#
# COMPACT_ATOMS: atom_id res chain seq x y z
N MET A 1 41.58 -18.56 38.22
CA MET A 1 40.23 -19.10 38.35
C MET A 1 39.46 -18.73 37.09
N PRO A 2 39.08 -19.67 36.24
CA PRO A 2 38.36 -19.36 35.00
C PRO A 2 36.85 -19.32 35.24
N PHE A 3 36.20 -18.27 34.83
CA PHE A 3 34.75 -18.15 34.79
C PHE A 3 34.15 -19.11 33.72
N ARG A 4 33.30 -20.00 34.17
CA ARG A 4 32.49 -20.88 33.28
C ARG A 4 31.29 -20.09 32.75
N TYR A 5 31.19 -20.02 31.45
CA TYR A 5 29.97 -19.61 30.78
C TYR A 5 28.91 -20.71 30.90
N GLY A 6 27.76 -20.37 31.49
CA GLY A 6 26.60 -21.24 31.55
C GLY A 6 25.90 -21.27 30.17
N GLU A 7 25.54 -22.46 29.74
CA GLU A 7 24.78 -22.74 28.51
C GLU A 7 23.43 -22.03 28.57
N VAL A 8 23.13 -21.21 27.54
CA VAL A 8 21.82 -20.65 27.27
C VAL A 8 21.02 -21.69 26.49
N PRO A 9 19.82 -22.08 26.96
CA PRO A 9 19.01 -23.07 26.23
C PRO A 9 18.54 -22.52 24.91
N ASN A 10 18.76 -23.28 23.87
CA ASN A 10 18.27 -23.09 22.53
C ASN A 10 16.72 -23.07 22.53
N ARG A 11 16.09 -21.89 22.52
CA ARG A 11 14.65 -21.76 22.30
C ARG A 11 14.40 -21.67 20.80
N SER A 12 13.99 -22.78 20.25
CA SER A 12 13.39 -22.88 18.92
C SER A 12 12.17 -21.95 18.84
N TRP A 13 12.23 -20.98 17.96
CA TRP A 13 11.07 -20.18 17.54
C TRP A 13 10.22 -21.05 16.62
N THR A 14 9.23 -21.70 17.18
CA THR A 14 8.23 -22.43 16.43
C THR A 14 6.86 -21.81 16.65
N ARG A 15 6.24 -21.46 15.51
CA ARG A 15 4.81 -21.30 15.25
C ARG A 15 4.15 -20.00 15.67
N VAL A 16 3.82 -19.23 14.62
CA VAL A 16 2.66 -18.34 14.58
C VAL A 16 1.40 -19.16 14.88
N PRO A 17 0.49 -18.70 15.74
CA PRO A 17 -0.73 -19.45 16.06
C PRO A 17 -1.65 -19.53 14.84
N ASP A 18 -2.01 -20.76 14.53
CA ASP A 18 -3.07 -21.14 13.62
C ASP A 18 -4.38 -20.38 13.96
N CYS A 19 -5.01 -19.76 12.96
CA CYS A 19 -6.28 -19.02 13.07
C CYS A 19 -7.50 -19.86 13.49
N GLN A 20 -7.30 -21.07 14.03
CA GLN A 20 -8.39 -22.01 14.28
C GLN A 20 -8.79 -22.26 15.75
N ARG A 21 -8.28 -21.55 16.75
CA ARG A 21 -8.73 -21.78 18.13
C ARG A 21 -8.76 -20.53 18.98
N LEU A 22 -9.95 -19.97 19.14
CA LEU A 22 -10.39 -19.32 20.38
C LEU A 22 -11.92 -19.34 20.45
N VAL A 23 -12.45 -20.49 20.90
CA VAL A 23 -13.76 -20.56 21.56
C VAL A 23 -13.46 -20.87 23.02
N GLY A 24 -13.80 -19.94 23.90
CA GLY A 24 -13.65 -20.13 25.33
C GLY A 24 -14.34 -19.05 26.14
N THR A 25 -15.45 -19.41 26.72
CA THR A 25 -16.34 -18.71 27.65
C THR A 25 -15.64 -18.20 28.92
N GLY A 26 -16.06 -17.04 29.43
CA GLY A 26 -15.88 -16.68 30.82
C GLY A 26 -15.70 -15.19 31.11
N CYS A 27 -16.80 -14.56 31.58
CA CYS A 27 -16.74 -13.26 32.28
C CYS A 27 -15.92 -13.38 33.55
N ASP A 28 -15.02 -12.44 33.81
CA ASP A 28 -14.86 -11.89 35.16
C ASP A 28 -14.29 -10.45 35.11
N GLU A 29 -14.85 -9.62 35.94
CA GLU A 29 -14.59 -8.18 36.06
C GLU A 29 -13.35 -7.89 36.92
N ARG A 30 -12.71 -6.75 36.63
CA ARG A 30 -11.84 -5.89 37.45
C ARG A 30 -10.33 -5.89 37.13
N ARG A 31 -9.87 -4.84 36.46
CA ARG A 31 -8.93 -3.82 36.99
C ARG A 31 -8.49 -2.86 35.89
N GLU A 32 -8.63 -1.57 36.19
CA GLU A 32 -8.09 -0.44 35.43
C GLU A 32 -6.56 -0.50 35.41
N GLY A 33 -6.00 -0.33 34.21
CA GLY A 33 -4.57 -0.16 33.97
C GLY A 33 -4.38 0.27 32.52
N SER A 34 -3.99 1.54 32.34
CA SER A 34 -3.65 2.19 31.09
C SER A 34 -2.64 1.37 30.30
N ASP A 35 -3.03 0.85 29.13
CA ASP A 35 -2.07 0.27 28.20
C ASP A 35 -2.55 0.41 26.77
N GLU A 36 -1.70 0.95 25.92
CA GLU A 36 -1.86 1.16 24.47
C GLU A 36 -2.06 -0.17 23.69
N ARG A 37 -1.98 -1.29 24.36
CA ARG A 37 -2.27 -2.65 23.85
C ARG A 37 -3.77 -2.98 23.68
N VAL A 38 -4.69 -2.15 24.20
CA VAL A 38 -6.12 -2.47 24.25
C VAL A 38 -6.85 -2.24 22.91
N ARG A 39 -6.26 -1.58 21.93
CA ARG A 39 -6.91 -1.33 20.62
C ARG A 39 -6.93 -2.49 19.64
N ARG A 40 -6.28 -3.62 19.93
CA ARG A 40 -6.21 -4.81 19.04
C ARG A 40 -7.33 -5.86 19.24
N GLN A 41 -8.38 -5.61 20.02
CA GLN A 41 -9.25 -6.68 20.53
C GLN A 41 -10.69 -6.72 20.02
N ASN A 42 -11.06 -6.09 18.89
CA ASN A 42 -12.46 -6.12 18.44
C ASN A 42 -12.69 -6.80 17.07
N ALA A 43 -11.76 -7.60 16.57
CA ALA A 43 -12.00 -8.39 15.38
C ALA A 43 -12.53 -9.80 15.77
N VAL A 44 -13.78 -10.09 15.42
CA VAL A 44 -14.40 -11.40 15.65
C VAL A 44 -14.54 -12.11 14.30
N ILE A 45 -13.92 -13.30 14.15
CA ILE A 45 -14.05 -14.12 12.94
C ILE A 45 -15.28 -15.01 13.07
N VAL A 46 -16.27 -14.82 12.20
CA VAL A 46 -17.46 -15.65 12.10
C VAL A 46 -17.54 -16.22 10.67
N GLY A 47 -17.25 -17.50 10.51
CA GLY A 47 -17.42 -18.21 9.23
C GLY A 47 -16.63 -17.65 8.05
N GLY A 48 -15.39 -17.17 8.26
CA GLY A 48 -14.55 -16.52 7.23
C GLY A 48 -14.83 -15.02 7.02
N ARG A 49 -15.77 -14.45 7.77
CA ARG A 49 -16.04 -13.02 7.86
C ARG A 49 -15.42 -12.46 9.14
N THR A 50 -14.70 -11.36 8.99
CA THR A 50 -14.16 -10.60 10.12
C THR A 50 -15.03 -9.36 10.33
N VAL A 51 -15.32 -9.01 11.58
CA VAL A 51 -16.08 -7.80 11.92
C VAL A 51 -15.16 -6.89 12.72
N LEU A 52 -14.91 -5.68 12.21
CA LEU A 52 -14.22 -4.63 12.92
C LEU A 52 -15.24 -3.50 13.23
N GLY A 53 -15.54 -3.28 14.50
CA GLY A 53 -16.57 -2.34 14.87
C GLY A 53 -17.93 -2.70 14.26
N ARG A 54 -18.43 -1.88 13.31
CA ARG A 54 -19.70 -2.11 12.58
C ARG A 54 -19.52 -2.67 11.18
N VAL A 55 -18.27 -2.84 10.70
CA VAL A 55 -17.97 -3.25 9.33
C VAL A 55 -17.65 -4.74 9.28
N ALA A 56 -18.41 -5.49 8.50
CA ALA A 56 -18.11 -6.87 8.16
C ALA A 56 -17.34 -6.91 6.85
N PHE A 57 -16.18 -7.53 6.84
CA PHE A 57 -15.36 -7.72 5.65
C PHE A 57 -14.96 -9.18 5.48
N THR A 58 -14.64 -9.56 4.24
CA THR A 58 -14.14 -10.90 3.92
C THR A 58 -12.65 -10.81 3.69
N CYS A 59 -11.88 -11.56 4.49
CA CYS A 59 -10.45 -11.69 4.32
C CYS A 59 -10.11 -13.09 3.78
N ARG A 60 -9.25 -13.14 2.76
CA ARG A 60 -8.61 -14.38 2.30
C ARG A 60 -7.11 -14.22 2.46
N ALA A 61 -6.54 -14.97 3.37
CA ALA A 61 -5.10 -15.01 3.57
C ALA A 61 -4.44 -16.00 2.60
N THR A 62 -3.22 -15.68 2.20
CA THR A 62 -2.30 -16.60 1.53
C THR A 62 -1.41 -17.31 2.55
N ASN A 63 -0.71 -18.37 2.13
CA ASN A 63 0.32 -19.04 2.93
C ASN A 63 1.72 -18.47 2.70
N ILE A 64 1.83 -17.33 1.99
CA ILE A 64 3.11 -16.68 1.68
C ILE A 64 3.38 -15.65 2.79
N ASP A 65 4.43 -15.87 3.55
CA ASP A 65 4.85 -14.94 4.61
C ASP A 65 5.20 -13.56 4.00
N GLY A 66 4.67 -12.50 4.61
CA GLY A 66 4.90 -11.13 4.16
C GLY A 66 4.18 -10.73 2.86
N ALA A 67 3.32 -11.60 2.30
CA ALA A 67 2.54 -11.26 1.12
C ALA A 67 1.71 -9.98 1.38
N PRO A 68 1.67 -9.03 0.41
CA PRO A 68 0.87 -7.84 0.55
C PRO A 68 -0.62 -8.17 0.59
N THR A 69 -1.40 -7.26 1.15
CA THR A 69 -2.86 -7.34 1.11
C THR A 69 -3.41 -6.41 0.05
N VAL A 70 -4.33 -6.90 -0.75
CA VAL A 70 -5.10 -6.10 -1.71
C VAL A 70 -6.47 -5.83 -1.12
N LEU A 71 -6.76 -4.55 -0.84
CA LEU A 71 -8.07 -4.07 -0.41
C LEU A 71 -8.87 -3.63 -1.62
N PHE A 72 -10.03 -4.24 -1.84
CA PHE A 72 -10.91 -3.96 -2.97
C PHE A 72 -12.13 -3.13 -2.55
N ILE A 73 -12.37 -2.03 -3.25
CA ILE A 73 -13.48 -1.08 -3.04
C ILE A 73 -14.33 -1.06 -4.31
N HIS A 74 -15.59 -1.49 -4.22
CA HIS A 74 -16.50 -1.57 -5.36
C HIS A 74 -17.10 -0.20 -5.72
N GLY A 75 -17.68 -0.09 -6.92
CA GLY A 75 -18.36 1.09 -7.41
C GLY A 75 -19.82 1.21 -6.93
N SER A 76 -20.49 2.27 -7.39
CA SER A 76 -21.90 2.50 -7.10
C SER A 76 -22.78 1.38 -7.64
N LEU A 77 -23.83 0.99 -6.89
CA LEU A 77 -24.77 -0.08 -7.22
C LEU A 77 -24.16 -1.48 -7.36
N ASP A 78 -22.94 -1.69 -6.86
CA ASP A 78 -22.28 -2.99 -6.83
C ASP A 78 -22.18 -3.52 -5.39
N ASP A 79 -21.60 -4.68 -5.22
CA ASP A 79 -21.26 -5.28 -3.92
C ASP A 79 -19.86 -5.93 -3.97
N ALA A 80 -19.34 -6.34 -2.84
CA ALA A 80 -18.02 -6.95 -2.73
C ALA A 80 -17.81 -8.20 -3.62
N ALA A 81 -18.89 -8.88 -4.00
CA ALA A 81 -18.78 -10.11 -4.77
C ALA A 81 -18.47 -9.87 -6.26
N VAL A 82 -18.51 -8.60 -6.75
CA VAL A 82 -18.04 -8.27 -8.10
C VAL A 82 -16.55 -8.59 -8.30
N TRP A 83 -15.79 -8.63 -7.22
CA TRP A 83 -14.36 -8.96 -7.21
C TRP A 83 -14.06 -10.47 -7.28
N GLY A 84 -15.08 -11.33 -7.17
CA GLY A 84 -14.90 -12.79 -7.06
C GLY A 84 -14.08 -13.41 -8.19
N GLY A 85 -14.25 -12.95 -9.43
CA GLY A 85 -13.48 -13.43 -10.58
C GLY A 85 -12.00 -13.03 -10.51
N VAL A 86 -11.72 -11.79 -10.15
CA VAL A 86 -10.35 -11.27 -9.98
C VAL A 86 -9.66 -12.01 -8.82
N ILE A 87 -10.34 -12.14 -7.67
CA ILE A 87 -9.78 -12.81 -6.50
C ILE A 87 -9.47 -14.29 -6.79
N ALA A 88 -10.32 -14.96 -7.56
CA ALA A 88 -10.05 -16.33 -7.99
C ALA A 88 -8.81 -16.40 -8.89
N ALA A 89 -8.62 -15.42 -9.77
CA ALA A 89 -7.50 -15.36 -10.69
C ALA A 89 -6.17 -14.89 -10.04
N LEU A 90 -6.23 -14.21 -8.89
CA LEU A 90 -5.04 -13.89 -8.08
C LEU A 90 -4.40 -15.14 -7.44
N ASP A 91 -5.12 -16.27 -7.41
CA ASP A 91 -4.61 -17.61 -7.09
C ASP A 91 -3.77 -17.66 -5.79
N HIS A 92 -4.25 -17.03 -4.73
CA HIS A 92 -3.59 -16.98 -3.42
C HIS A 92 -2.17 -16.40 -3.41
N LYS A 93 -1.77 -15.62 -4.41
CA LYS A 93 -0.45 -14.96 -4.45
C LYS A 93 -0.37 -13.74 -3.55
N VAL A 94 -1.50 -13.17 -3.20
CA VAL A 94 -1.65 -12.02 -2.30
C VAL A 94 -2.80 -12.27 -1.32
N ASN A 95 -2.76 -11.60 -0.16
CA ASN A 95 -3.93 -11.56 0.71
C ASN A 95 -4.99 -10.64 0.08
N THR A 96 -6.26 -10.91 0.29
CA THR A 96 -7.34 -10.08 -0.25
C THR A 96 -8.35 -9.71 0.82
N VAL A 97 -8.81 -8.46 0.80
CA VAL A 97 -9.87 -7.94 1.66
C VAL A 97 -10.93 -7.30 0.78
N THR A 98 -12.18 -7.68 1.01
CA THR A 98 -13.36 -7.10 0.34
C THR A 98 -14.45 -6.81 1.36
N TYR A 99 -15.23 -5.77 1.12
CA TYR A 99 -16.38 -5.40 1.96
C TYR A 99 -17.45 -4.72 1.12
N ASP A 100 -18.67 -4.69 1.63
CA ASP A 100 -19.76 -3.95 1.02
C ASP A 100 -19.77 -2.52 1.57
N LEU A 101 -19.84 -1.53 0.71
CA LEU A 101 -20.07 -0.15 1.11
C LEU A 101 -21.45 0.00 1.79
N PRO A 102 -21.64 0.97 2.71
CA PRO A 102 -22.92 1.22 3.33
C PRO A 102 -24.03 1.36 2.28
N GLY A 103 -25.17 0.72 2.49
CA GLY A 103 -26.31 0.76 1.57
C GLY A 103 -26.26 -0.26 0.43
N PHE A 104 -25.19 -1.08 0.32
CA PHE A 104 -25.06 -2.11 -0.71
C PHE A 104 -24.81 -3.50 -0.14
N GLY A 105 -25.09 -4.53 -0.94
CA GLY A 105 -24.81 -5.93 -0.60
C GLY A 105 -25.40 -6.35 0.73
N SER A 106 -24.57 -6.92 1.60
CA SER A 106 -24.97 -7.32 2.96
C SER A 106 -25.29 -6.13 3.88
N ARG A 107 -25.01 -4.91 3.45
CA ARG A 107 -25.21 -3.66 4.19
C ARG A 107 -26.31 -2.78 3.60
N ALA A 108 -27.17 -3.32 2.73
CA ALA A 108 -28.24 -2.56 2.05
C ALA A 108 -29.16 -1.77 2.99
N ALA A 109 -29.39 -2.27 4.22
CA ALA A 109 -30.24 -1.60 5.22
C ALA A 109 -29.46 -0.86 6.31
N THR A 110 -28.16 -0.59 6.15
CA THR A 110 -27.34 -0.01 7.24
C THR A 110 -27.28 1.51 7.25
N VAL A 111 -27.72 2.17 6.19
CA VAL A 111 -27.72 3.64 6.09
C VAL A 111 -29.02 4.17 6.68
N ALA A 112 -28.92 4.82 7.83
CA ALA A 112 -30.07 5.44 8.49
C ALA A 112 -30.30 6.88 7.99
N ASP A 113 -29.22 7.56 7.59
CA ASP A 113 -29.24 8.94 7.08
C ASP A 113 -28.37 8.99 5.80
N PRO A 114 -28.98 9.02 4.60
CA PRO A 114 -28.23 9.11 3.36
C PRO A 114 -27.35 10.36 3.26
N ASP A 115 -27.78 11.49 3.84
CA ASP A 115 -27.03 12.76 3.78
C ASP A 115 -25.69 12.69 4.54
N ALA A 116 -25.58 11.78 5.51
CA ALA A 116 -24.33 11.54 6.24
C ALA A 116 -23.28 10.77 5.41
N VAL A 117 -23.64 10.21 4.26
CA VAL A 117 -22.70 9.50 3.38
C VAL A 117 -21.92 10.52 2.54
N SER A 118 -20.60 10.44 2.60
CA SER A 118 -19.67 11.23 1.76
C SER A 118 -18.46 10.39 1.37
N LEU A 119 -17.67 10.83 0.37
CA LEU A 119 -16.43 10.14 -0.01
C LEU A 119 -15.47 10.03 1.18
N GLU A 120 -15.35 11.08 1.98
CA GLU A 120 -14.48 11.11 3.15
C GLU A 120 -14.97 10.13 4.25
N SER A 121 -16.29 10.05 4.49
CA SER A 121 -16.83 9.09 5.48
C SER A 121 -16.62 7.64 5.04
N LEU A 122 -16.72 7.37 3.73
CA LEU A 122 -16.47 6.05 3.15
C LEU A 122 -14.97 5.70 3.19
N ALA A 123 -14.10 6.68 2.92
CA ALA A 123 -12.65 6.51 3.01
C ALA A 123 -12.19 6.29 4.47
N ALA A 124 -12.74 7.04 5.43
CA ALA A 124 -12.47 6.84 6.84
C ALA A 124 -12.82 5.42 7.31
N GLU A 125 -13.97 4.88 6.87
CA GLU A 125 -14.36 3.49 7.16
C GLU A 125 -13.38 2.48 6.53
N ALA A 126 -12.95 2.70 5.29
CA ALA A 126 -11.95 1.86 4.64
C ALA A 126 -10.58 1.94 5.35
N GLY A 127 -10.20 3.13 5.80
CA GLY A 127 -8.99 3.37 6.60
C GLY A 127 -8.98 2.62 7.93
N GLU A 128 -10.14 2.51 8.60
CA GLU A 128 -10.25 1.70 9.82
C GLU A 128 -9.89 0.22 9.57
N MET A 129 -10.20 -0.32 8.38
CA MET A 129 -9.85 -1.69 8.04
C MET A 129 -8.34 -1.90 7.90
N LEU A 130 -7.59 -0.87 7.48
CA LEU A 130 -6.12 -0.95 7.42
C LEU A 130 -5.50 -1.24 8.78
N ASN A 131 -6.13 -0.80 9.88
CA ASN A 131 -5.65 -1.08 11.23
C ASN A 131 -5.72 -2.57 11.62
N ALA A 132 -6.55 -3.35 10.93
CA ALA A 132 -6.69 -4.80 11.14
C ALA A 132 -5.77 -5.62 10.21
N ILE A 133 -5.03 -4.97 9.31
CA ILE A 133 -4.13 -5.60 8.35
C ILE A 133 -2.70 -5.39 8.83
N ASP A 134 -1.93 -6.47 9.00
CA ASP A 134 -0.55 -6.42 9.49
C ASP A 134 0.49 -6.27 8.36
N THR A 135 0.08 -6.36 7.09
CA THR A 135 0.96 -6.27 5.91
C THR A 135 0.85 -4.91 5.24
N VAL A 136 1.72 -4.63 4.27
CA VAL A 136 1.54 -3.51 3.34
C VAL A 136 0.29 -3.72 2.49
N VAL A 137 -0.34 -2.63 2.06
CA VAL A 137 -1.61 -2.68 1.34
C VAL A 137 -1.49 -2.07 -0.05
N ILE A 138 -2.08 -2.75 -1.03
CA ILE A 138 -2.44 -2.16 -2.32
C ILE A 138 -3.95 -1.91 -2.27
N VAL A 139 -4.37 -0.68 -2.49
CA VAL A 139 -5.80 -0.35 -2.53
C VAL A 139 -6.26 -0.36 -3.99
N VAL A 140 -7.36 -1.07 -4.24
CA VAL A 140 -7.97 -1.20 -5.58
C VAL A 140 -9.37 -0.65 -5.53
N GLY A 141 -9.67 0.37 -6.33
CA GLY A 141 -11.00 0.98 -6.42
C GLY A 141 -11.54 0.95 -7.83
N GLN A 142 -12.85 0.75 -8.00
CA GLN A 142 -13.52 0.80 -9.29
C GLN A 142 -14.56 1.92 -9.35
N CYS A 143 -14.57 2.71 -10.42
CA CYS A 143 -15.51 3.83 -10.63
C CYS A 143 -15.46 4.82 -9.45
N MET A 144 -16.57 5.06 -8.74
CA MET A 144 -16.59 5.82 -7.48
C MET A 144 -15.65 5.23 -6.41
N GLY A 145 -15.51 3.90 -6.36
CA GLY A 145 -14.55 3.26 -5.46
C GLY A 145 -13.10 3.71 -5.69
N ALA A 146 -12.78 4.24 -6.89
CA ALA A 146 -11.48 4.83 -7.19
C ALA A 146 -11.26 6.14 -6.43
N GLN A 147 -12.29 7.00 -6.30
CA GLN A 147 -12.22 8.24 -5.48
C GLN A 147 -11.96 7.89 -4.00
N ILE A 148 -12.69 6.90 -3.48
CA ILE A 148 -12.49 6.42 -2.10
C ILE A 148 -11.08 5.85 -1.92
N ALA A 149 -10.61 5.03 -2.86
CA ALA A 149 -9.30 4.41 -2.82
C ALA A 149 -8.17 5.46 -2.83
N GLU A 150 -8.33 6.54 -3.58
CA GLU A 150 -7.37 7.65 -3.62
C GLU A 150 -7.28 8.37 -2.27
N ILE A 151 -8.42 8.71 -1.65
CA ILE A 151 -8.44 9.33 -0.31
C ILE A 151 -7.76 8.41 0.71
N VAL A 152 -8.11 7.11 0.71
CA VAL A 152 -7.48 6.13 1.60
C VAL A 152 -5.96 6.07 1.39
N ALA A 153 -5.51 6.12 0.14
CA ALA A 153 -4.08 6.06 -0.17
C ALA A 153 -3.35 7.33 0.30
N ALA A 154 -3.96 8.50 0.16
CA ALA A 154 -3.39 9.76 0.64
C ALA A 154 -3.33 9.82 2.18
N ASP A 155 -4.43 9.46 2.86
CA ASP A 155 -4.53 9.50 4.32
C ASP A 155 -3.67 8.45 5.03
N HIS A 156 -3.31 7.36 4.33
CA HIS A 156 -2.56 6.21 4.89
C HIS A 156 -1.33 5.87 4.03
N ALA A 157 -0.64 6.88 3.51
CA ALA A 157 0.50 6.70 2.61
C ALA A 157 1.65 5.86 3.21
N GLU A 158 1.77 5.81 4.54
CA GLU A 158 2.72 4.95 5.24
C GLU A 158 2.38 3.45 5.15
N ARG A 159 1.12 3.09 4.88
CA ARG A 159 0.61 1.72 4.81
C ARG A 159 0.31 1.29 3.38
N VAL A 160 -0.17 2.22 2.56
CA VAL A 160 -0.56 1.98 1.17
C VAL A 160 0.67 2.11 0.27
N VAL A 161 1.10 1.00 -0.31
CA VAL A 161 2.31 0.93 -1.14
C VAL A 161 2.01 0.98 -2.63
N GLY A 162 0.73 0.93 -3.01
CA GLY A 162 0.28 1.02 -4.40
C GLY A 162 -1.21 1.31 -4.47
N LEU A 163 -1.62 2.05 -5.47
CA LEU A 163 -3.01 2.41 -5.76
C LEU A 163 -3.38 1.91 -7.15
N VAL A 164 -4.47 1.17 -7.27
CA VAL A 164 -4.98 0.65 -8.55
C VAL A 164 -6.39 1.17 -8.77
N LEU A 165 -6.60 1.90 -9.86
CA LEU A 165 -7.85 2.56 -10.19
C LEU A 165 -8.43 1.94 -11.47
N LEU A 166 -9.58 1.27 -11.35
CA LEU A 166 -10.27 0.64 -12.47
C LEU A 166 -11.39 1.56 -12.96
N THR A 167 -11.40 1.90 -14.25
CA THR A 167 -12.42 2.79 -14.85
C THR A 167 -12.76 3.96 -13.90
N PRO A 168 -11.75 4.78 -13.49
CA PRO A 168 -11.90 5.70 -12.40
C PRO A 168 -12.73 6.94 -12.74
N VAL A 169 -13.51 7.39 -11.77
CA VAL A 169 -14.06 8.75 -11.75
C VAL A 169 -13.01 9.68 -11.10
N PRO A 170 -12.79 10.90 -11.62
CA PRO A 170 -11.87 11.86 -11.02
C PRO A 170 -12.22 12.20 -9.56
N LEU A 171 -11.22 12.45 -8.72
CA LEU A 171 -11.43 12.80 -7.30
C LEU A 171 -12.37 13.99 -7.13
N GLY A 172 -12.23 15.02 -7.96
CA GLY A 172 -13.10 16.20 -7.96
C GLY A 172 -14.47 15.99 -8.63
N GLY A 173 -14.82 14.76 -9.06
CA GLY A 173 -16.09 14.44 -9.69
C GLY A 173 -16.13 14.62 -11.20
N THR A 174 -17.27 14.28 -11.80
CA THR A 174 -17.52 14.41 -13.24
C THR A 174 -18.25 15.68 -13.61
N HIS A 175 -19.00 16.25 -12.66
CA HIS A 175 -19.83 17.46 -12.84
C HIS A 175 -20.83 17.35 -14.02
N LEU A 176 -21.40 16.17 -14.20
CA LEU A 176 -22.47 15.98 -15.18
C LEU A 176 -23.67 16.86 -14.83
N PRO A 177 -24.40 17.40 -15.84
CA PRO A 177 -25.57 18.20 -15.62
C PRO A 177 -26.70 17.43 -14.89
N ASP A 178 -27.54 18.14 -14.14
CA ASP A 178 -28.64 17.54 -13.39
C ASP A 178 -29.59 16.70 -14.24
N GLU A 179 -29.81 17.07 -15.49
CA GLU A 179 -30.64 16.30 -16.44
C GLU A 179 -30.07 14.90 -16.70
N GLU A 180 -28.75 14.78 -16.82
CA GLU A 180 -28.04 13.50 -16.97
C GLU A 180 -28.04 12.72 -15.66
N MET A 181 -27.78 13.42 -14.54
CA MET A 181 -27.75 12.84 -13.20
C MET A 181 -29.10 12.27 -12.74
N ALA A 182 -30.21 12.82 -13.21
CA ALA A 182 -31.54 12.32 -12.88
C ALA A 182 -31.69 10.83 -13.16
N SER A 183 -31.11 10.35 -14.27
CA SER A 183 -31.17 8.94 -14.66
C SER A 183 -30.35 8.04 -13.72
N PHE A 184 -29.21 8.51 -13.20
CA PHE A 184 -28.38 7.75 -12.25
C PHE A 184 -29.02 7.70 -10.86
N ARG A 185 -29.61 8.82 -10.40
CA ARG A 185 -30.31 8.89 -9.10
C ARG A 185 -31.50 7.94 -9.03
N ASP A 186 -32.17 7.68 -10.15
CA ASP A 186 -33.39 6.87 -10.20
C ASP A 186 -33.16 5.39 -10.55
N LEU A 187 -31.91 4.95 -10.69
CA LEU A 187 -31.58 3.57 -11.08
C LEU A 187 -32.12 2.51 -10.10
N ALA A 188 -32.23 2.83 -8.78
CA ALA A 188 -32.77 1.89 -7.81
C ALA A 188 -34.21 1.48 -8.11
N ASN A 189 -35.01 2.39 -8.63
CA ASN A 189 -36.43 2.19 -8.94
C ASN A 189 -36.66 1.47 -10.28
N HIS A 190 -35.61 1.36 -11.12
CA HIS A 190 -35.72 0.89 -12.49
C HIS A 190 -34.73 -0.24 -12.82
N PRO A 191 -34.98 -1.50 -12.38
CA PRO A 191 -34.07 -2.63 -12.67
C PRO A 191 -33.85 -2.86 -14.19
N GLY A 192 -34.86 -2.52 -15.04
CA GLY A 192 -34.72 -2.55 -16.47
C GLY A 192 -33.72 -1.52 -17.01
N ALA A 193 -33.72 -0.30 -16.46
CA ALA A 193 -32.76 0.74 -16.79
C ALA A 193 -31.35 0.37 -16.32
N GLN A 194 -31.22 -0.19 -15.11
CA GLN A 194 -29.93 -0.74 -14.62
C GLN A 194 -29.37 -1.78 -15.60
N ARG A 195 -30.21 -2.74 -16.02
CA ARG A 195 -29.81 -3.78 -16.98
C ARG A 195 -29.39 -3.17 -18.31
N GLY A 196 -30.13 -2.18 -18.80
CA GLY A 196 -29.81 -1.46 -20.02
C GLY A 196 -28.47 -0.73 -19.95
N ALA A 197 -28.26 0.06 -18.92
CA ALA A 197 -27.01 0.81 -18.67
C ALA A 197 -25.80 -0.13 -18.55
N ARG A 198 -25.90 -1.17 -17.72
CA ARG A 198 -24.83 -2.17 -17.54
C ARG A 198 -24.54 -2.93 -18.85
N SER A 199 -25.58 -3.18 -19.66
CA SER A 199 -25.40 -3.80 -20.97
C SER A 199 -24.67 -2.90 -21.97
N ALA A 200 -25.00 -1.62 -21.98
CA ALA A 200 -24.40 -0.65 -22.91
C ALA A 200 -22.93 -0.35 -22.53
N LEU A 201 -22.64 -0.24 -21.22
CA LEU A 201 -21.32 0.12 -20.72
C LEU A 201 -20.34 -1.07 -20.66
N SER A 202 -20.81 -2.31 -20.69
CA SER A 202 -19.97 -3.53 -20.66
C SER A 202 -20.53 -4.58 -21.63
N PRO A 203 -20.29 -4.42 -22.93
CA PRO A 203 -20.88 -5.29 -23.95
C PRO A 203 -20.29 -6.71 -23.99
N GLU A 204 -19.07 -6.93 -23.53
CA GLU A 204 -18.38 -8.24 -23.58
C GLU A 204 -18.75 -9.17 -22.40
N ARG A 205 -19.54 -8.68 -21.40
CA ARG A 205 -20.01 -9.55 -20.31
C ARG A 205 -20.95 -10.65 -20.80
N THR A 206 -20.91 -11.79 -20.15
CA THR A 206 -21.86 -12.87 -20.35
C THR A 206 -23.21 -12.57 -19.69
N PRO A 207 -24.32 -13.23 -20.13
CA PRO A 207 -25.63 -13.08 -19.48
C PRO A 207 -25.62 -13.35 -17.96
N PRO A 208 -24.96 -14.42 -17.43
CA PRO A 208 -24.86 -14.64 -15.98
C PRO A 208 -24.11 -13.52 -15.23
N GLN A 209 -23.07 -12.91 -15.85
CA GLN A 209 -22.37 -11.77 -15.29
C GLN A 209 -23.29 -10.54 -15.20
N LEU A 210 -24.08 -10.28 -16.23
CA LEU A 210 -25.08 -9.21 -16.21
C LEU A 210 -26.14 -9.43 -15.12
N ASP A 211 -26.67 -10.67 -15.03
CA ASP A 211 -27.65 -11.01 -13.99
C ASP A 211 -27.09 -10.80 -12.60
N ARG A 212 -25.82 -11.14 -12.39
CA ARG A 212 -25.10 -10.92 -11.13
C ARG A 212 -24.96 -9.41 -10.80
N LEU A 213 -24.56 -8.60 -11.78
CA LEU A 213 -24.45 -7.15 -11.62
C LEU A 213 -25.79 -6.50 -11.27
N VAL A 214 -26.86 -6.88 -11.98
CA VAL A 214 -28.21 -6.37 -11.70
C VAL A 214 -28.69 -6.79 -10.31
N ALA A 215 -28.37 -8.03 -9.88
CA ALA A 215 -28.72 -8.51 -8.55
C ALA A 215 -28.01 -7.72 -7.45
N ALA A 216 -26.76 -7.28 -7.64
CA ALA A 216 -26.02 -6.47 -6.68
C ALA A 216 -26.71 -5.11 -6.40
N GLY A 217 -27.30 -4.48 -7.41
CA GLY A 217 -28.04 -3.24 -7.28
C GLY A 217 -29.52 -3.41 -6.85
N THR A 218 -29.98 -4.66 -6.67
CA THR A 218 -31.37 -4.92 -6.30
C THR A 218 -31.55 -4.82 -4.78
N GLY A 219 -32.59 -4.12 -4.35
CA GLY A 219 -32.93 -3.98 -2.91
C GLY A 219 -32.17 -2.87 -2.18
N THR A 220 -31.43 -2.06 -2.92
CA THR A 220 -30.86 -0.80 -2.39
C THR A 220 -31.95 0.25 -2.18
N ILE A 221 -31.78 1.08 -1.16
CA ILE A 221 -32.71 2.17 -0.85
C ILE A 221 -32.54 3.27 -1.90
N PRO A 222 -33.62 3.75 -2.55
CA PRO A 222 -33.52 4.75 -3.64
C PRO A 222 -32.79 6.04 -3.23
N GLU A 223 -33.04 6.54 -2.02
CA GLU A 223 -32.40 7.74 -1.49
C GLU A 223 -30.89 7.55 -1.30
N VAL A 224 -30.46 6.34 -0.94
CA VAL A 224 -29.05 5.98 -0.85
C VAL A 224 -28.41 5.98 -2.26
N VAL A 225 -29.06 5.39 -3.24
CA VAL A 225 -28.55 5.37 -4.63
C VAL A 225 -28.43 6.79 -5.19
N ALA A 226 -29.45 7.62 -4.97
CA ALA A 226 -29.44 9.03 -5.35
C ALA A 226 -28.25 9.77 -4.69
N ARG A 227 -28.06 9.59 -3.38
CA ARG A 227 -26.94 10.19 -2.66
C ARG A 227 -25.58 9.75 -3.20
N TYR A 228 -25.40 8.46 -3.50
CA TYR A 228 -24.16 7.97 -4.09
C TYR A 228 -23.92 8.53 -5.50
N ALA A 229 -25.00 8.73 -6.30
CA ALA A 229 -24.90 9.40 -7.59
C ALA A 229 -24.40 10.84 -7.43
N ASP A 230 -24.91 11.58 -6.46
CA ASP A 230 -24.46 12.94 -6.19
C ASP A 230 -23.00 12.99 -5.73
N ILE A 231 -22.59 12.16 -4.76
CA ILE A 231 -21.23 12.23 -4.21
C ILE A 231 -20.15 11.89 -5.24
N TRP A 232 -20.36 10.91 -6.14
CA TRP A 232 -19.33 10.65 -7.14
C TRP A 232 -19.32 11.70 -8.27
N ASN A 233 -20.47 12.32 -8.56
CA ASN A 233 -20.56 13.39 -9.55
C ASN A 233 -19.96 14.71 -9.05
N ASP A 234 -20.25 15.05 -7.80
CA ASP A 234 -19.72 16.28 -7.16
C ASP A 234 -18.24 16.13 -6.78
N GLY A 235 -17.83 14.91 -6.41
CA GLY A 235 -16.49 14.61 -5.96
C GLY A 235 -16.11 15.27 -4.63
N VAL A 236 -14.82 15.34 -4.36
CA VAL A 236 -14.26 16.06 -3.21
C VAL A 236 -14.23 17.55 -3.55
N LYS A 237 -14.83 18.35 -2.69
CA LYS A 237 -14.80 19.80 -2.85
C LYS A 237 -13.37 20.32 -2.73
N ASP A 238 -12.99 21.21 -3.65
CA ASP A 238 -11.64 21.80 -3.71
C ASP A 238 -10.53 20.74 -3.82
N ALA A 239 -10.83 19.61 -4.52
CA ALA A 239 -9.85 18.55 -4.77
C ALA A 239 -8.53 19.16 -5.32
N PRO A 240 -7.36 18.70 -4.82
CA PRO A 240 -6.08 19.22 -5.27
C PRO A 240 -5.86 18.95 -6.76
N ALA A 241 -5.10 19.81 -7.46
CA ALA A 241 -4.79 19.61 -8.87
C ALA A 241 -3.86 18.39 -9.11
N VAL A 242 -3.08 18.03 -8.11
CA VAL A 242 -2.20 16.85 -8.08
C VAL A 242 -2.53 16.08 -6.81
N SER A 243 -2.65 14.76 -6.91
CA SER A 243 -2.98 13.90 -5.77
C SER A 243 -1.96 14.03 -4.65
N ASP A 244 -2.43 14.03 -3.40
CA ASP A 244 -1.59 13.99 -2.20
C ASP A 244 -0.94 12.60 -2.01
N TYR A 245 -1.38 11.58 -2.74
CA TYR A 245 -0.72 10.28 -2.76
C TYR A 245 0.48 10.28 -3.70
N ALA A 246 1.68 10.26 -3.13
CA ALA A 246 2.94 10.28 -3.89
C ALA A 246 3.47 8.90 -4.29
N GLY A 247 2.77 7.82 -3.90
CA GLY A 247 3.15 6.43 -4.23
C GLY A 247 2.78 6.04 -5.67
N PRO A 248 3.20 4.84 -6.12
CA PRO A 248 2.92 4.35 -7.45
C PRO A 248 1.43 4.10 -7.68
N VAL A 249 0.94 4.51 -8.84
CA VAL A 249 -0.46 4.36 -9.26
C VAL A 249 -0.55 3.58 -10.57
N LEU A 250 -1.57 2.72 -10.66
CA LEU A 250 -1.94 2.03 -11.88
C LEU A 250 -3.39 2.37 -12.22
N VAL A 251 -3.62 2.97 -13.38
CA VAL A 251 -4.96 3.19 -13.94
C VAL A 251 -5.24 2.09 -14.96
N ILE A 252 -6.35 1.36 -14.79
CA ILE A 252 -6.81 0.35 -15.76
C ILE A 252 -8.13 0.82 -16.33
N ARG A 253 -8.19 1.06 -17.65
CA ARG A 253 -9.43 1.45 -18.32
C ARG A 253 -9.88 0.44 -19.38
N GLY A 254 -11.16 0.44 -19.66
CA GLY A 254 -11.74 -0.27 -20.81
C GLY A 254 -11.61 0.56 -22.07
N GLY A 255 -11.15 -0.06 -23.16
CA GLY A 255 -11.00 0.61 -24.46
C GLY A 255 -12.31 1.00 -25.12
N ILE A 256 -13.43 0.38 -24.70
CA ILE A 256 -14.79 0.65 -25.21
C ILE A 256 -15.75 1.12 -24.10
N ASP A 257 -15.23 1.58 -22.96
CA ASP A 257 -16.05 2.20 -21.92
C ASP A 257 -16.60 3.53 -22.41
N ALA A 258 -17.93 3.61 -22.54
CA ALA A 258 -18.60 4.82 -23.00
C ALA A 258 -18.81 5.86 -21.91
N PHE A 259 -18.59 5.50 -20.62
CA PHE A 259 -18.69 6.41 -19.47
C PHE A 259 -17.31 6.96 -19.10
N VAL A 260 -16.34 6.10 -18.78
CA VAL A 260 -14.97 6.54 -18.54
C VAL A 260 -14.21 6.57 -19.88
N THR A 261 -14.44 7.63 -20.63
CA THR A 261 -13.77 7.87 -21.90
C THR A 261 -12.27 8.09 -21.75
N GLU A 262 -11.52 8.00 -22.85
CA GLU A 262 -10.09 8.31 -22.85
C GLU A 262 -9.79 9.72 -22.30
N GLN A 263 -10.64 10.70 -22.60
CA GLN A 263 -10.49 12.06 -22.10
C GLN A 263 -10.64 12.11 -20.57
N LEU A 264 -11.64 11.43 -20.01
CA LEU A 264 -11.86 11.37 -18.57
C LEU A 264 -10.72 10.63 -17.86
N ALA A 265 -10.30 9.49 -18.40
CA ALA A 265 -9.18 8.72 -17.88
C ALA A 265 -7.85 9.50 -17.92
N SER A 266 -7.60 10.25 -19.00
CA SER A 266 -6.40 11.10 -19.11
C SER A 266 -6.35 12.21 -18.06
N ALA A 267 -7.51 12.74 -17.65
CA ALA A 267 -7.59 13.69 -16.55
C ALA A 267 -7.18 13.05 -15.23
N VAL A 268 -7.61 11.80 -14.98
CA VAL A 268 -7.20 11.03 -13.79
C VAL A 268 -5.71 10.70 -13.84
N VAL A 269 -5.19 10.24 -14.98
CA VAL A 269 -3.75 9.95 -15.16
C VAL A 269 -2.91 11.20 -14.90
N GLY A 270 -3.31 12.37 -15.45
CA GLY A 270 -2.61 13.64 -15.25
C GLY A 270 -2.62 14.15 -13.81
N HIS A 271 -3.44 13.57 -12.94
CA HIS A 271 -3.56 13.93 -11.52
C HIS A 271 -2.45 13.34 -10.64
N PHE A 272 -1.75 12.30 -11.10
CA PHE A 272 -0.73 11.57 -10.33
C PHE A 272 0.69 11.80 -10.87
N ALA A 273 1.66 11.86 -9.96
CA ALA A 273 3.07 12.06 -10.29
C ALA A 273 3.78 10.78 -10.77
N ASP A 274 3.43 9.61 -10.20
CA ASP A 274 3.96 8.28 -10.56
C ASP A 274 2.80 7.37 -10.97
N VAL A 275 2.44 7.40 -12.24
CA VAL A 275 1.28 6.67 -12.76
C VAL A 275 1.63 5.87 -14.01
N ARG A 276 1.05 4.67 -14.10
CA ARG A 276 1.03 3.83 -15.30
C ARG A 276 -0.41 3.64 -15.74
N GLU A 277 -0.63 3.66 -17.05
CA GLU A 277 -1.93 3.34 -17.64
C GLU A 277 -1.87 1.97 -18.33
N HIS A 278 -2.92 1.18 -18.15
CA HIS A 278 -3.16 -0.07 -18.86
C HIS A 278 -4.55 -0.05 -19.48
N VAL A 279 -4.63 -0.30 -20.79
CA VAL A 279 -5.89 -0.33 -21.53
C VAL A 279 -6.23 -1.76 -21.89
N ILE A 280 -7.45 -2.21 -21.56
CA ILE A 280 -8.00 -3.47 -22.04
C ILE A 280 -8.93 -3.14 -23.21
N ASP A 281 -8.44 -3.26 -24.44
CA ASP A 281 -9.04 -2.72 -25.67
C ASP A 281 -10.53 -3.01 -25.84
N ARG A 282 -10.97 -4.21 -25.49
CA ARG A 282 -12.36 -4.67 -25.67
C ARG A 282 -13.20 -4.60 -24.40
N ALA A 283 -12.64 -4.18 -23.28
CA ALA A 283 -13.37 -4.07 -22.02
C ALA A 283 -14.21 -2.79 -21.97
N GLY A 284 -15.36 -2.89 -21.33
CA GLY A 284 -16.18 -1.78 -20.93
C GLY A 284 -15.94 -1.33 -19.49
N HIS A 285 -16.98 -0.80 -18.85
CA HIS A 285 -16.92 -0.20 -17.52
C HIS A 285 -16.65 -1.21 -16.39
N TRP A 286 -17.22 -2.44 -16.49
CA TRP A 286 -16.99 -3.52 -15.51
C TRP A 286 -15.90 -4.47 -15.99
N LEU A 287 -14.74 -3.94 -16.38
CA LEU A 287 -13.61 -4.71 -16.92
C LEU A 287 -13.14 -5.86 -15.99
N HIS A 288 -13.29 -5.72 -14.68
CA HIS A 288 -12.98 -6.75 -13.69
C HIS A 288 -13.99 -7.93 -13.70
N ILE A 289 -15.18 -7.71 -14.29
CA ILE A 289 -16.17 -8.75 -14.54
C ILE A 289 -15.96 -9.38 -15.92
N GLU A 290 -15.66 -8.56 -16.94
CA GLU A 290 -15.48 -9.02 -18.32
C GLU A 290 -14.15 -9.77 -18.50
N TYR A 291 -13.06 -9.26 -17.91
CA TYR A 291 -11.69 -9.75 -18.07
C TYR A 291 -10.98 -9.97 -16.73
N PRO A 292 -11.54 -10.77 -15.80
CA PRO A 292 -11.01 -10.91 -14.44
C PRO A 292 -9.58 -11.46 -14.40
N VAL A 293 -9.22 -12.34 -15.32
CA VAL A 293 -7.87 -12.92 -15.41
C VAL A 293 -6.85 -11.86 -15.84
N THR A 294 -7.18 -11.02 -16.81
CA THR A 294 -6.30 -9.94 -17.27
C THR A 294 -6.12 -8.92 -16.17
N VAL A 295 -7.20 -8.49 -15.50
CA VAL A 295 -7.13 -7.56 -14.38
C VAL A 295 -6.25 -8.11 -13.25
N ALA A 296 -6.44 -9.37 -12.88
CA ALA A 296 -5.62 -10.02 -11.85
C ALA A 296 -4.14 -10.07 -12.22
N ALA A 297 -3.82 -10.43 -13.48
CA ALA A 297 -2.44 -10.44 -13.97
C ALA A 297 -1.81 -9.05 -13.92
N THR A 298 -2.53 -8.01 -14.36
CA THR A 298 -2.05 -6.62 -14.34
C THR A 298 -1.82 -6.12 -12.90
N ILE A 299 -2.70 -6.49 -11.94
CA ILE A 299 -2.51 -6.18 -10.53
C ILE A 299 -1.27 -6.89 -9.97
N LEU A 300 -1.02 -8.16 -10.33
CA LEU A 300 0.16 -8.89 -9.88
C LEU A 300 1.45 -8.31 -10.46
N GLU A 301 1.47 -7.95 -11.75
CA GLU A 301 2.61 -7.27 -12.38
C GLU A 301 2.92 -5.93 -11.70
N PHE A 302 1.89 -5.17 -11.37
CA PHE A 302 2.02 -3.92 -10.62
C PHE A 302 2.57 -4.18 -9.22
N ASN A 303 2.02 -5.16 -8.49
CA ASN A 303 2.53 -5.58 -7.18
C ASN A 303 4.02 -5.94 -7.22
N ASP A 304 4.45 -6.73 -8.23
CA ASP A 304 5.83 -7.15 -8.36
C ASP A 304 6.75 -5.95 -8.67
N ALA A 305 6.27 -4.98 -9.47
CA ALA A 305 7.01 -3.74 -9.73
C ALA A 305 7.14 -2.87 -8.47
N VAL A 306 6.06 -2.74 -7.67
CA VAL A 306 6.07 -2.05 -6.37
C VAL A 306 7.03 -2.73 -5.41
N ALA A 307 6.98 -4.07 -5.30
CA ALA A 307 7.87 -4.85 -4.44
C ALA A 307 9.34 -4.67 -4.86
N CYS A 308 9.63 -4.71 -6.17
CA CYS A 308 10.96 -4.45 -6.71
C CYS A 308 11.46 -3.05 -6.36
N GLY A 309 10.63 -2.01 -6.51
CA GLY A 309 10.96 -0.63 -6.12
C GLY A 309 11.26 -0.47 -4.63
N ARG A 310 10.69 -1.33 -3.80
CA ARG A 310 10.87 -1.34 -2.33
C ARG A 310 11.99 -2.27 -1.86
N SER A 311 12.53 -3.13 -2.73
CA SER A 311 13.59 -4.07 -2.38
C SER A 311 14.89 -3.37 -2.04
N ALA A 312 15.75 -4.04 -1.27
CA ALA A 312 17.09 -3.55 -0.98
C ALA A 312 18.08 -3.71 -2.15
N GLU A 313 17.63 -4.23 -3.29
CA GLU A 313 18.52 -4.50 -4.44
C GLU A 313 19.20 -3.22 -4.93
N GLY A 314 18.46 -2.12 -5.03
CA GLY A 314 19.04 -0.83 -5.41
C GLY A 314 20.08 -0.30 -4.42
N TRP A 315 19.92 -0.58 -3.12
CA TRP A 315 20.95 -0.29 -2.12
C TRP A 315 22.20 -1.14 -2.31
N ARG A 316 22.03 -2.45 -2.55
CA ARG A 316 23.12 -3.38 -2.82
C ARG A 316 23.88 -3.02 -4.10
N CYS A 317 23.17 -2.68 -5.17
CA CYS A 317 23.76 -2.20 -6.43
C CYS A 317 24.62 -0.95 -6.20
N GLY A 318 24.17 0.02 -5.41
CA GLY A 318 24.94 1.22 -5.07
C GLY A 318 26.31 0.88 -4.47
N PHE A 319 26.38 -0.11 -3.58
CA PHE A 319 27.63 -0.59 -3.00
C PHE A 319 28.48 -1.39 -4.00
N ALA A 320 27.85 -2.17 -4.88
CA ALA A 320 28.57 -2.92 -5.91
C ALA A 320 29.18 -2.00 -6.97
N ASP A 321 28.42 -0.99 -7.40
CA ASP A 321 28.85 -0.03 -8.42
C ASP A 321 29.78 1.06 -7.87
N GLN A 322 29.81 1.23 -6.54
CA GLN A 322 30.58 2.25 -5.83
C GLN A 322 30.40 3.67 -6.39
N SER A 323 29.21 3.95 -6.96
CA SER A 323 28.96 5.19 -7.66
C SER A 323 27.93 6.06 -6.95
N GLN A 324 28.19 7.37 -6.90
CA GLN A 324 27.29 8.35 -6.34
C GLN A 324 25.92 8.36 -7.03
N SER A 325 25.87 8.20 -8.36
CA SER A 325 24.63 8.20 -9.13
C SER A 325 23.75 7.00 -8.78
N ALA A 326 24.32 5.81 -8.62
CA ALA A 326 23.59 4.59 -8.28
C ALA A 326 22.88 4.71 -6.91
N PHE A 327 23.51 5.39 -5.96
CA PHE A 327 22.88 5.71 -4.68
C PHE A 327 21.81 6.79 -4.83
N ALA A 328 22.14 7.90 -5.51
CA ALA A 328 21.27 9.07 -5.60
C ALA A 328 19.92 8.76 -6.26
N GLU A 329 19.87 7.86 -7.26
CA GLU A 329 18.64 7.46 -7.93
C GLU A 329 17.57 6.87 -6.99
N ARG A 330 17.98 6.32 -5.84
CA ARG A 330 17.10 5.65 -4.88
C ARG A 330 16.66 6.54 -3.72
N PHE A 331 17.21 7.74 -3.60
CA PHE A 331 16.97 8.61 -2.46
C PHE A 331 15.88 9.64 -2.74
N ALA A 332 15.12 9.96 -1.69
CA ALA A 332 14.37 11.20 -1.62
C ALA A 332 15.33 12.39 -1.53
N ASP A 333 14.88 13.58 -1.92
CA ASP A 333 15.76 14.75 -1.95
C ASP A 333 16.20 15.20 -0.55
N ASP A 334 15.38 14.91 0.46
CA ASP A 334 15.55 15.23 1.88
C ASP A 334 16.08 14.06 2.73
N ILE A 335 16.63 13.02 2.11
CA ILE A 335 17.17 11.85 2.85
C ILE A 335 18.12 12.26 3.97
N VAL A 336 18.03 11.55 5.08
CA VAL A 336 18.94 11.65 6.23
C VAL A 336 19.75 10.36 6.38
N LEU A 337 21.06 10.48 6.51
CA LEU A 337 21.97 9.39 6.84
C LEU A 337 22.50 9.54 8.26
N GLU A 338 22.23 8.55 9.09
CA GLU A 338 22.87 8.33 10.38
C GLU A 338 23.81 7.13 10.31
N ALA A 339 24.98 7.23 10.91
CA ALA A 339 25.86 6.08 10.99
C ALA A 339 26.70 6.12 12.27
N THR A 340 27.06 4.96 12.81
CA THR A 340 27.99 4.88 13.96
C THR A 340 29.36 5.44 13.63
N THR A 341 29.67 5.65 12.37
CA THR A 341 30.90 6.29 11.86
C THR A 341 30.77 7.81 11.76
N LEU A 342 29.59 8.37 12.03
CA LEU A 342 29.31 9.81 11.98
C LEU A 342 29.03 10.35 13.38
N ALA A 343 29.49 11.56 13.65
CA ALA A 343 29.19 12.32 14.86
C ALA A 343 27.90 13.15 14.73
N LYS A 344 27.50 13.46 13.49
CA LYS A 344 26.28 14.18 13.13
C LYS A 344 25.65 13.53 11.89
N PRO A 345 24.33 13.55 11.74
CA PRO A 345 23.67 13.11 10.51
C PRO A 345 24.15 13.90 9.29
N VAL A 346 24.11 13.26 8.13
CA VAL A 346 24.32 13.91 6.82
C VAL A 346 22.98 13.97 6.13
N GLU A 347 22.61 15.16 5.64
CA GLU A 347 21.32 15.43 5.05
C GLU A 347 21.45 15.78 3.57
N GLY A 348 20.40 15.43 2.81
CA GLY A 348 20.23 15.74 1.41
C GLY A 348 20.90 14.73 0.47
N LYS A 349 20.20 14.46 -0.61
CA LYS A 349 20.46 13.41 -1.60
C LYS A 349 21.91 13.36 -2.08
N GLN A 350 22.46 14.51 -2.46
CA GLN A 350 23.82 14.59 -3.01
C GLN A 350 24.89 14.32 -1.96
N ASN A 351 24.74 14.90 -0.76
CA ASN A 351 25.68 14.70 0.32
C ASN A 351 25.70 13.25 0.80
N VAL A 352 24.51 12.67 1.00
CA VAL A 352 24.37 11.26 1.42
C VAL A 352 24.96 10.32 0.37
N ALA A 353 24.65 10.52 -0.92
CA ALA A 353 25.21 9.71 -1.99
C ALA A 353 26.76 9.82 -2.06
N THR A 354 27.30 11.02 -1.83
CA THR A 354 28.75 11.24 -1.77
C THR A 354 29.41 10.49 -0.62
N VAL A 355 28.82 10.54 0.58
CA VAL A 355 29.33 9.82 1.76
C VAL A 355 29.29 8.30 1.53
N LEU A 356 28.20 7.78 0.99
CA LEU A 356 28.03 6.35 0.75
C LEU A 356 28.96 5.84 -0.38
N ALA A 357 29.19 6.61 -1.42
CA ALA A 357 30.16 6.27 -2.47
C ALA A 357 31.58 6.23 -1.90
N ALA A 358 31.96 7.18 -1.05
CA ALA A 358 33.26 7.17 -0.38
C ALA A 358 33.37 5.96 0.60
N ALA A 359 32.33 5.66 1.36
CA ALA A 359 32.28 4.53 2.27
C ALA A 359 32.37 3.19 1.53
N SER A 360 31.64 3.02 0.40
CA SER A 360 31.66 1.78 -0.39
C SER A 360 33.05 1.44 -0.91
N SER A 361 33.84 2.47 -1.24
CA SER A 361 35.21 2.27 -1.75
C SER A 361 36.25 1.91 -0.66
N ILE A 362 35.88 1.90 0.63
CA ILE A 362 36.74 1.46 1.74
C ILE A 362 36.66 -0.05 1.95
N TYR A 363 35.50 -0.65 1.66
CA TYR A 363 35.32 -2.08 1.80
C TYR A 363 36.13 -2.86 0.75
N GLU A 364 36.90 -3.86 1.19
CA GLU A 364 37.58 -4.84 0.34
C GLU A 364 36.62 -5.95 -0.10
N SER A 365 35.66 -6.26 0.78
CA SER A 365 34.52 -7.13 0.51
C SER A 365 33.33 -6.68 1.32
N LEU A 366 32.12 -6.86 0.77
CA LEU A 366 30.85 -6.62 1.46
C LEU A 366 29.84 -7.68 1.03
N GLU A 367 29.28 -8.38 2.00
CA GLU A 367 28.26 -9.42 1.82
C GLU A 367 27.05 -9.10 2.68
N PHE A 368 25.86 -9.04 2.06
CA PHE A 368 24.60 -8.94 2.77
C PHE A 368 24.11 -10.35 3.16
N THR A 369 24.10 -10.65 4.47
CA THR A 369 23.89 -11.99 5.02
C THR A 369 22.45 -12.29 5.37
N ALA A 370 21.64 -11.26 5.66
CA ALA A 370 20.20 -11.40 5.92
C ALA A 370 19.46 -10.13 5.57
N GLU A 371 18.20 -10.28 5.21
CA GLU A 371 17.25 -9.19 4.97
C GLU A 371 15.94 -9.48 5.67
N SER A 372 15.35 -8.47 6.28
CA SER A 372 13.99 -8.49 6.83
C SER A 372 13.32 -7.17 6.52
N GLN A 373 12.05 -7.20 6.18
CA GLN A 373 11.28 -6.01 5.82
C GLN A 373 9.96 -5.98 6.58
N ASN A 374 9.56 -4.80 7.02
CA ASN A 374 8.19 -4.50 7.42
C ASN A 374 7.62 -3.38 6.52
N VAL A 375 6.48 -2.79 6.92
CA VAL A 375 5.70 -1.85 6.09
C VAL A 375 6.55 -0.79 5.37
N SER A 376 7.40 -0.06 6.09
CA SER A 376 8.22 1.04 5.54
C SER A 376 9.72 0.87 5.75
N THR A 377 10.12 -0.15 6.53
CA THR A 377 11.50 -0.29 7.00
C THR A 377 12.10 -1.60 6.50
N THR A 378 13.32 -1.53 5.95
CA THR A 378 14.13 -2.69 5.57
C THR A 378 15.34 -2.79 6.48
N TYR A 379 15.59 -3.97 7.02
CA TYR A 379 16.75 -4.30 7.84
C TYR A 379 17.69 -5.19 7.04
N LEU A 380 18.94 -4.78 6.89
CA LEU A 380 19.98 -5.50 6.16
C LEU A 380 21.11 -5.85 7.12
N GLN A 381 21.34 -7.11 7.39
CA GLN A 381 22.54 -7.55 8.07
C GLN A 381 23.64 -7.80 7.04
N TRP A 382 24.85 -7.38 7.35
CA TRP A 382 25.98 -7.52 6.44
C TRP A 382 27.30 -7.78 7.17
N ARG A 383 28.25 -8.32 6.44
CA ARG A 383 29.64 -8.55 6.84
C ARG A 383 30.56 -7.99 5.77
N ALA A 384 31.66 -7.39 6.20
CA ALA A 384 32.64 -6.78 5.31
C ALA A 384 34.06 -7.01 5.81
N THR A 385 35.03 -6.79 4.92
CA THR A 385 36.46 -6.62 5.25
C THR A 385 36.93 -5.26 4.78
N ALA A 386 37.87 -4.66 5.52
CA ALA A 386 38.53 -3.43 5.15
C ALA A 386 39.93 -3.37 5.79
N PHE A 387 40.77 -2.45 5.33
CA PHE A 387 42.06 -2.13 5.97
C PHE A 387 43.03 -3.32 6.10
N GLY A 388 43.12 -4.18 5.10
CA GLY A 388 44.01 -5.35 5.11
C GLY A 388 43.39 -6.55 5.84
N GLY A 389 42.10 -6.77 5.67
CA GLY A 389 41.38 -7.93 6.20
C GLY A 389 40.72 -7.73 7.58
N MET A 390 40.60 -6.49 8.08
CA MET A 390 39.84 -6.21 9.29
C MET A 390 38.37 -6.55 9.08
N GLN A 391 37.82 -7.43 9.92
CA GLN A 391 36.41 -7.82 9.87
C GLN A 391 35.52 -6.71 10.45
N ILE A 392 34.46 -6.40 9.73
CA ILE A 392 33.45 -5.42 10.11
C ILE A 392 32.09 -6.10 9.87
N ASP A 393 31.27 -6.13 10.89
CA ASP A 393 29.85 -6.53 10.76
C ASP A 393 28.95 -5.31 10.95
N GLY A 394 27.75 -5.36 10.40
CA GLY A 394 26.82 -4.28 10.61
C GLY A 394 25.37 -4.60 10.29
N ILE A 395 24.53 -3.63 10.62
CA ILE A 395 23.13 -3.60 10.24
C ILE A 395 22.84 -2.24 9.62
N THR A 396 22.18 -2.26 8.48
CA THR A 396 21.61 -1.07 7.85
C THR A 396 20.10 -1.12 8.01
N ILE A 397 19.51 -0.01 8.44
CA ILE A 397 18.07 0.21 8.53
C ILE A 397 17.73 1.26 7.49
N LEU A 398 16.83 0.94 6.57
CA LEU A 398 16.36 1.84 5.53
C LEU A 398 14.90 2.14 5.75
N GLU A 399 14.53 3.41 5.85
CA GLU A 399 13.15 3.86 5.86
C GLU A 399 12.77 4.40 4.49
N ARG A 400 11.55 4.07 4.02
CA ARG A 400 11.07 4.42 2.70
C ARG A 400 9.76 5.19 2.78
N HIS A 401 9.64 6.15 1.88
CA HIS A 401 8.37 6.79 1.55
C HIS A 401 7.47 5.81 0.75
N ALA A 402 6.17 6.10 0.66
CA ALA A 402 5.23 5.33 -0.18
C ALA A 402 5.70 5.18 -1.63
N SER A 403 6.38 6.18 -2.18
CA SER A 403 7.01 6.14 -3.52
C SER A 403 8.16 5.13 -3.68
N GLY A 404 8.56 4.42 -2.61
CA GLY A 404 9.71 3.52 -2.59
C GLY A 404 11.07 4.21 -2.44
N LYS A 405 11.12 5.55 -2.48
CA LYS A 405 12.36 6.31 -2.23
C LYS A 405 12.79 6.19 -0.77
N ILE A 406 14.11 6.08 -0.54
CA ILE A 406 14.69 6.01 0.80
C ILE A 406 14.75 7.43 1.38
N VAL A 407 14.10 7.65 2.52
CA VAL A 407 14.05 8.92 3.25
C VAL A 407 14.99 8.95 4.46
N ALA A 408 15.32 7.78 5.02
CA ALA A 408 16.29 7.66 6.08
C ALA A 408 17.12 6.39 5.95
N ALA A 409 18.38 6.46 6.30
CA ALA A 409 19.29 5.32 6.38
C ALA A 409 20.08 5.41 7.68
N ALA A 410 20.01 4.34 8.52
CA ALA A 410 20.82 4.22 9.72
C ALA A 410 21.77 3.03 9.59
N ILE A 411 23.08 3.25 9.75
CA ILE A 411 24.10 2.22 9.57
C ILE A 411 24.86 2.00 10.87
N HIS A 412 24.78 0.80 11.40
CA HIS A 412 25.44 0.40 12.63
C HIS A 412 26.59 -0.56 12.33
N HIS A 413 27.81 -0.15 12.64
CA HIS A 413 29.03 -0.94 12.44
C HIS A 413 29.55 -1.49 13.78
N ARG A 414 30.23 -2.62 13.74
CA ARG A 414 30.99 -3.20 14.83
C ARG A 414 32.25 -3.89 14.31
N PRO A 415 33.35 -4.03 15.10
CA PRO A 415 33.57 -3.52 16.44
C PRO A 415 33.94 -2.03 16.46
N VAL A 416 33.96 -1.42 17.67
CA VAL A 416 34.24 0.04 17.86
C VAL A 416 35.58 0.46 17.25
N GLY A 417 36.62 -0.36 17.34
CA GLY A 417 37.92 -0.06 16.75
C GLY A 417 37.88 0.10 15.23
N ALA A 418 37.04 -0.70 14.53
CA ALA A 418 36.79 -0.54 13.12
C ALA A 418 36.01 0.74 12.80
N VAL A 419 35.02 1.08 13.62
CA VAL A 419 34.21 2.31 13.50
C VAL A 419 35.09 3.56 13.51
N LEU A 420 35.99 3.68 14.46
CA LEU A 420 36.89 4.86 14.60
C LEU A 420 37.80 4.97 13.36
N ARG A 421 38.41 3.87 12.95
CA ARG A 421 39.29 3.86 11.77
C ARG A 421 38.52 4.20 10.49
N PHE A 422 37.31 3.66 10.35
CA PHE A 422 36.45 3.92 9.20
C PHE A 422 36.01 5.37 9.12
N SER A 423 35.64 5.97 10.29
CA SER A 423 35.26 7.38 10.39
C SER A 423 36.43 8.30 9.98
N ALA A 424 37.65 8.01 10.44
CA ALA A 424 38.85 8.77 10.08
C ALA A 424 39.10 8.70 8.54
N GLU A 425 39.03 7.52 7.97
CA GLU A 425 39.25 7.31 6.54
C GLU A 425 38.21 8.05 5.68
N ILE A 426 36.92 8.00 6.06
CA ILE A 426 35.87 8.73 5.32
C ILE A 426 36.11 10.25 5.43
N ARG A 427 36.43 10.76 6.64
CA ARG A 427 36.73 12.16 6.87
C ARG A 427 37.86 12.65 5.94
N ASP A 428 38.91 11.87 5.83
CA ASP A 428 40.10 12.24 5.02
C ASP A 428 39.77 12.22 3.52
N ARG A 429 38.98 11.26 3.05
CA ARG A 429 38.49 11.18 1.65
C ARG A 429 37.55 12.31 1.28
N LEU A 430 36.75 12.79 2.22
CA LEU A 430 35.74 13.83 2.01
C LEU A 430 36.17 15.22 2.49
N ALA A 431 37.47 15.41 2.76
CA ALA A 431 38.01 16.69 3.16
C ALA A 431 37.68 17.81 2.17
N GLY A 432 37.04 18.88 2.65
CA GLY A 432 36.57 19.99 1.80
C GLY A 432 35.24 19.76 1.09
N VAL A 433 34.63 18.57 1.21
CA VAL A 433 33.31 18.23 0.63
C VAL A 433 32.25 18.17 1.72
N ILE A 434 32.51 17.38 2.76
CA ILE A 434 31.65 17.29 3.96
C ILE A 434 32.37 17.91 5.14
N PRO A 435 31.72 18.75 5.97
CA PRO A 435 32.36 19.35 7.14
C PRO A 435 32.94 18.32 8.10
N ALA A 436 34.16 18.56 8.56
CA ALA A 436 34.89 17.60 9.38
C ALA A 436 34.21 17.29 10.73
N ASP A 437 33.31 18.12 11.21
CA ASP A 437 32.55 17.93 12.44
C ASP A 437 31.40 16.91 12.31
N HIS A 438 31.14 16.44 11.10
CA HIS A 438 30.25 15.27 10.86
C HIS A 438 30.92 13.94 11.19
N PHE A 439 32.24 13.89 11.37
CA PHE A 439 32.98 12.67 11.64
C PHE A 439 33.46 12.60 13.09
N LEU A 440 33.71 11.38 13.57
CA LEU A 440 34.21 11.16 14.93
C LEU A 440 35.61 11.78 15.08
N LYS A 441 35.84 12.42 16.22
CA LYS A 441 37.19 12.89 16.58
C LYS A 441 37.99 11.71 17.14
N GLU A 442 39.25 11.55 16.73
CA GLU A 442 40.15 10.69 17.42
C GLU A 442 40.29 11.21 18.84
N SER A 443 40.00 10.36 19.85
CA SER A 443 40.34 10.67 21.24
C SER A 443 41.85 10.72 21.33
N ALA A 444 42.38 11.87 21.73
CA ALA A 444 43.81 12.06 22.00
C ALA A 444 44.31 11.13 23.09
#